data_98c2f3abc4a67f288f97e781c323c7d4
#
_entry.id   98c2f3abc4a67f288f97e781c323c7d4
#
_cell.length_a   1.000
_cell.length_b   1.000
_cell.length_c   1.000
_cell.angle_alpha   90.00
_cell.angle_beta   90.00
_cell.angle_gamma   90.00
#
_symmetry.space_group_name_H-M   'P 1'
#
loop_
_entity.id
_entity.type
_entity.pdbx_description
1 polymer ?
#
loop_
_entity_poly.entity_id
_entity_poly.type
_entity_poly.pdbx_seq_one_letter_code
_entity_poly.pdbx_strand_id
1 'polypeptide(L)'
;DDYYFGEEKYNDNYQKISPDELQTKLPRFSRKLEELFKKRMQEIARHYGGRIGSWDVVNESAVDYAKGKMHPNSKLCLSSRYGIMPGDYTYNSFKQASSLFPDGVQLNINDYWTGPEYASQVRDLIKRGAKIDVIGSQMHLFDPQQCLDIAAGKHIQSPQQVRSVINRLAATGLPVHLSEITITSPNNNKRGQKIQAVITRNLYRLWFSLEPMMGITWWNVVDGCGAVDETGVSGLFTKDMIPKQAYHALNELINHEWKTKGVIKVDSCRQ
;
A
#
# COMPACT_ATOMS: atom_id res chain seq x y z
N ASP A 1 15.23 -21.54 19.27
CA ASP A 1 13.92 -22.19 19.40
C ASP A 1 13.06 -21.57 20.48
N ASP A 2 13.64 -20.97 21.52
CA ASP A 2 12.91 -20.26 22.58
C ASP A 2 12.26 -18.94 22.13
N TYR A 3 12.47 -18.53 20.89
CA TYR A 3 11.89 -17.31 20.32
C TYR A 3 10.59 -17.58 19.58
N TYR A 4 10.27 -18.84 19.37
CA TYR A 4 9.16 -19.25 18.58
C TYR A 4 8.11 -19.88 19.48
N PHE A 5 6.96 -19.26 19.54
CA PHE A 5 5.79 -19.88 20.13
C PHE A 5 5.20 -20.79 19.08
N GLY A 6 5.69 -21.67 18.39
CA GLY A 6 5.13 -22.44 17.31
C GLY A 6 3.94 -21.76 16.59
N GLU A 7 3.81 -21.85 15.30
CA GLU A 7 2.80 -21.07 14.55
C GLU A 7 1.39 -21.14 15.14
N GLU A 8 0.94 -22.32 15.51
CA GLU A 8 -0.38 -22.53 16.14
C GLU A 8 -0.48 -21.90 17.54
N LYS A 9 0.56 -22.02 18.36
CA LYS A 9 0.57 -21.42 19.71
C LYS A 9 0.69 -19.92 19.66
N TYR A 10 1.36 -19.37 18.68
CA TYR A 10 1.49 -17.93 18.48
C TYR A 10 0.16 -17.32 18.07
N ASN A 11 -0.53 -17.87 17.09
CA ASN A 11 -1.81 -17.37 16.61
C ASN A 11 -2.91 -17.52 17.68
N ASP A 12 -2.98 -18.66 18.36
CA ASP A 12 -4.03 -18.94 19.34
C ASP A 12 -3.74 -18.35 20.72
N ASN A 13 -2.49 -18.27 21.14
CA ASN A 13 -2.11 -17.89 22.51
C ASN A 13 -1.58 -16.48 22.63
N TYR A 14 -1.33 -15.78 21.53
CA TYR A 14 -0.82 -14.40 21.55
C TYR A 14 -1.68 -13.47 22.40
N GLN A 15 -3.00 -13.59 22.31
CA GLN A 15 -3.94 -12.81 23.10
C GLN A 15 -4.17 -13.36 24.51
N LYS A 16 -3.75 -14.59 24.78
CA LYS A 16 -3.93 -15.29 26.05
C LYS A 16 -2.70 -15.26 26.95
N ILE A 17 -1.53 -14.89 26.40
CA ILE A 17 -0.30 -14.75 27.19
C ILE A 17 -0.41 -13.49 28.05
N SER A 18 -0.07 -13.59 29.35
CA SER A 18 -0.14 -12.44 30.26
C SER A 18 0.84 -11.34 29.83
N PRO A 19 0.51 -10.05 30.08
CA PRO A 19 1.42 -8.96 29.82
C PRO A 19 2.80 -9.11 30.47
N ASP A 20 2.84 -9.67 31.69
CA ASP A 20 4.09 -9.89 32.43
C ASP A 20 4.95 -10.97 31.78
N GLU A 21 4.32 -12.04 31.32
CA GLU A 21 5.02 -13.11 30.59
C GLU A 21 5.59 -12.61 29.28
N LEU A 22 4.83 -11.84 28.50
CA LEU A 22 5.29 -11.20 27.29
C LEU A 22 6.46 -10.27 27.56
N GLN A 23 6.37 -9.45 28.60
CA GLN A 23 7.41 -8.49 28.96
C GLN A 23 8.73 -9.19 29.34
N THR A 24 8.67 -10.34 29.99
CA THR A 24 9.84 -11.17 30.34
C THR A 24 10.53 -11.72 29.10
N LYS A 25 9.78 -12.14 28.09
CA LYS A 25 10.28 -12.75 26.85
C LYS A 25 10.61 -11.70 25.77
N LEU A 26 9.96 -10.56 25.79
CA LEU A 26 10.01 -9.54 24.75
C LEU A 26 11.41 -9.02 24.39
N PRO A 27 12.31 -8.69 25.35
CA PRO A 27 13.62 -8.13 24.99
C PRO A 27 14.46 -9.06 24.11
N ARG A 28 14.38 -10.38 24.32
CA ARG A 28 15.08 -11.36 23.48
C ARG A 28 14.41 -11.50 22.13
N PHE A 29 13.09 -11.60 22.12
CA PHE A 29 12.27 -11.68 20.91
C PHE A 29 12.46 -10.45 20.02
N SER A 30 12.34 -9.24 20.58
CA SER A 30 12.49 -7.99 19.83
C SER A 30 13.87 -7.87 19.19
N ARG A 31 14.94 -8.19 19.91
CA ARG A 31 16.30 -8.19 19.34
C ARG A 31 16.43 -9.17 18.18
N LYS A 32 15.89 -10.37 18.34
CA LYS A 32 15.95 -11.38 17.27
C LYS A 32 15.17 -10.95 16.05
N LEU A 33 14.01 -10.34 16.23
CA LEU A 33 13.18 -9.83 15.14
C LEU A 33 13.87 -8.66 14.41
N GLU A 34 14.49 -7.73 15.14
CA GLU A 34 15.29 -6.65 14.55
C GLU A 34 16.48 -7.18 13.74
N GLU A 35 17.19 -8.18 14.25
CA GLU A 35 18.26 -8.86 13.51
C GLU A 35 17.76 -9.50 12.22
N LEU A 36 16.59 -10.17 12.27
CA LEU A 36 15.98 -10.80 11.10
C LEU A 36 15.53 -9.77 10.07
N PHE A 37 14.94 -8.66 10.48
CA PHE A 37 14.58 -7.56 9.60
C PHE A 37 15.81 -6.99 8.90
N LYS A 38 16.86 -6.69 9.67
CA LYS A 38 18.12 -6.19 9.11
C LYS A 38 18.71 -7.17 8.10
N LYS A 39 18.79 -8.45 8.47
CA LYS A 39 19.28 -9.50 7.58
C LYS A 39 18.45 -9.56 6.29
N ARG A 40 17.13 -9.55 6.39
CA ARG A 40 16.23 -9.59 5.23
C ARG A 40 16.42 -8.38 4.31
N MET A 41 16.49 -7.18 4.88
CA MET A 41 16.75 -5.97 4.10
C MET A 41 18.12 -6.01 3.41
N GLN A 42 19.17 -6.52 4.10
CA GLN A 42 20.50 -6.70 3.51
C GLN A 42 20.47 -7.68 2.33
N GLU A 43 19.76 -8.79 2.46
CA GLU A 43 19.61 -9.78 1.38
C GLU A 43 18.91 -9.18 0.16
N ILE A 44 17.83 -8.43 0.37
CA ILE A 44 17.09 -7.73 -0.68
C ILE A 44 17.97 -6.68 -1.35
N ALA A 45 18.59 -5.80 -0.58
CA ALA A 45 19.44 -4.74 -1.11
C ALA A 45 20.64 -5.30 -1.91
N ARG A 46 21.26 -6.37 -1.42
CA ARG A 46 22.36 -7.06 -2.12
C ARG A 46 21.89 -7.74 -3.42
N HIS A 47 20.72 -8.37 -3.39
CA HIS A 47 20.22 -9.12 -4.55
C HIS A 47 19.72 -8.19 -5.66
N TYR A 48 18.96 -7.18 -5.31
CA TYR A 48 18.32 -6.29 -6.28
C TYR A 48 19.12 -5.01 -6.54
N GLY A 49 19.83 -4.49 -5.53
CA GLY A 49 20.56 -3.21 -5.64
C GLY A 49 19.63 -2.10 -6.12
N GLY A 50 20.08 -1.36 -7.13
CA GLY A 50 19.29 -0.32 -7.79
C GLY A 50 18.42 -0.81 -8.96
N ARG A 51 18.33 -2.12 -9.21
CA ARG A 51 17.49 -2.67 -10.31
C ARG A 51 16.00 -2.50 -10.07
N ILE A 52 15.58 -2.47 -8.79
CA ILE A 52 14.24 -2.09 -8.38
C ILE A 52 14.34 -0.72 -7.74
N GLY A 53 13.70 0.27 -8.35
CA GLY A 53 13.82 1.68 -7.97
C GLY A 53 12.96 2.09 -6.79
N SER A 54 12.08 1.23 -6.26
CA SER A 54 11.13 1.60 -5.21
C SER A 54 10.73 0.40 -4.36
N TRP A 55 10.66 0.58 -3.02
CA TRP A 55 10.30 -0.45 -2.06
C TRP A 55 9.33 0.07 -1.00
N ASP A 56 8.27 -0.67 -0.73
CA ASP A 56 7.45 -0.46 0.45
C ASP A 56 8.17 -1.02 1.67
N VAL A 57 8.70 -0.13 2.50
CA VAL A 57 9.50 -0.48 3.69
C VAL A 57 8.61 -0.90 4.85
N VAL A 58 7.49 -0.22 5.00
CA VAL A 58 6.49 -0.48 6.04
C VAL A 58 5.10 -0.49 5.43
N ASN A 59 4.33 -1.52 5.77
CA ASN A 59 2.96 -1.70 5.32
C ASN A 59 1.99 -1.75 6.50
N GLU A 60 0.89 -0.99 6.39
CA GLU A 60 -0.30 -1.03 7.25
C GLU A 60 -0.03 -0.82 8.76
N SER A 61 0.72 0.20 9.11
CA SER A 61 1.09 0.52 10.48
C SER A 61 0.31 1.65 11.14
N ALA A 62 -0.54 2.35 10.39
CA ALA A 62 -1.26 3.53 10.90
C ALA A 62 -2.19 3.22 12.09
N VAL A 63 -2.79 2.03 12.10
CA VAL A 63 -3.63 1.58 13.23
C VAL A 63 -2.81 1.44 14.51
N ASP A 64 -1.58 0.91 14.41
CA ASP A 64 -0.70 0.78 15.56
C ASP A 64 -0.19 2.15 16.03
N TYR A 65 0.10 3.05 15.10
CA TYR A 65 0.44 4.44 15.42
C TYR A 65 -0.70 5.14 16.16
N ALA A 66 -1.92 5.07 15.66
CA ALA A 66 -3.12 5.65 16.28
C ALA A 66 -3.36 5.15 17.73
N LYS A 67 -2.95 3.91 18.00
CA LYS A 67 -3.03 3.32 19.36
C LYS A 67 -1.81 3.63 20.23
N GLY A 68 -0.89 4.50 19.79
CA GLY A 68 0.29 4.90 20.55
C GLY A 68 1.39 3.83 20.66
N LYS A 69 1.38 2.82 19.79
CA LYS A 69 2.30 1.68 19.86
C LYS A 69 3.68 1.94 19.23
N MET A 70 3.84 3.07 18.54
CA MET A 70 5.04 3.41 17.76
C MET A 70 6.08 4.23 18.53
N HIS A 71 5.95 4.35 19.84
CA HIS A 71 6.94 5.07 20.65
C HIS A 71 8.00 4.12 21.20
N PRO A 72 9.29 4.54 21.23
CA PRO A 72 10.41 3.68 21.64
C PRO A 72 10.24 2.97 22.98
N ASN A 73 9.52 3.57 23.91
CA ASN A 73 9.30 3.06 25.27
C ASN A 73 7.85 2.60 25.49
N SER A 74 7.06 2.42 24.43
CA SER A 74 5.68 2.03 24.57
C SER A 74 5.55 0.55 24.95
N LYS A 75 4.93 0.29 26.09
CA LYS A 75 4.52 -1.08 26.46
C LYS A 75 3.41 -1.64 25.56
N LEU A 76 2.77 -0.78 24.77
CA LEU A 76 1.66 -1.15 23.90
C LEU A 76 2.11 -1.90 22.63
N CYS A 77 3.41 -1.89 22.30
CA CYS A 77 3.94 -2.67 21.18
C CYS A 77 3.68 -4.18 21.32
N LEU A 78 3.42 -4.64 22.55
CA LEU A 78 3.07 -6.04 22.86
C LEU A 78 1.78 -6.53 22.20
N SER A 79 0.94 -5.61 21.76
CA SER A 79 -0.36 -5.93 21.16
C SER A 79 -0.53 -5.32 19.77
N SER A 80 0.56 -5.27 19.00
CA SER A 80 0.50 -4.78 17.62
C SER A 80 -0.42 -5.66 16.77
N ARG A 81 -0.99 -5.09 15.71
CA ARG A 81 -1.88 -5.79 14.80
C ARG A 81 -1.24 -7.04 14.16
N TYR A 82 0.05 -6.96 13.89
CA TYR A 82 0.81 -8.01 13.22
C TYR A 82 1.63 -8.88 14.16
N GLY A 83 1.23 -8.95 15.42
CA GLY A 83 1.94 -9.70 16.43
C GLY A 83 2.87 -8.83 17.28
N ILE A 84 3.90 -9.44 17.84
CA ILE A 84 4.83 -8.75 18.72
C ILE A 84 5.91 -8.08 17.87
N MET A 85 5.72 -6.80 17.56
CA MET A 85 6.71 -6.01 16.84
C MET A 85 7.62 -5.27 17.82
N PRO A 86 8.89 -5.05 17.47
CA PRO A 86 9.77 -4.18 18.26
C PRO A 86 9.16 -2.80 18.43
N GLY A 87 9.39 -2.17 19.56
CA GLY A 87 8.96 -0.78 19.78
C GLY A 87 9.49 0.13 18.67
N ASP A 88 8.65 1.02 18.18
CA ASP A 88 8.99 1.96 17.10
C ASP A 88 9.54 1.30 15.82
N TYR A 89 9.02 0.13 15.49
CA TYR A 89 9.52 -0.68 14.36
C TYR A 89 9.46 0.07 13.02
N THR A 90 8.52 1.00 12.83
CA THR A 90 8.41 1.76 11.59
C THR A 90 9.61 2.68 11.40
N TYR A 91 9.95 3.47 12.41
CA TYR A 91 11.13 4.34 12.36
C TYR A 91 12.42 3.54 12.17
N ASN A 92 12.58 2.47 12.94
CA ASN A 92 13.77 1.62 12.87
C ASN A 92 13.91 0.95 11.50
N SER A 93 12.79 0.53 10.87
CA SER A 93 12.80 -0.04 9.52
C SER A 93 13.27 0.97 8.48
N PHE A 94 12.78 2.21 8.51
CA PHE A 94 13.24 3.25 7.59
C PHE A 94 14.71 3.63 7.82
N LYS A 95 15.18 3.69 9.06
CA LYS A 95 16.60 3.93 9.37
C LYS A 95 17.49 2.83 8.82
N GLN A 96 17.09 1.59 8.96
CA GLN A 96 17.83 0.45 8.40
C GLN A 96 17.80 0.46 6.87
N ALA A 97 16.63 0.64 6.26
CA ALA A 97 16.47 0.67 4.82
C ALA A 97 17.32 1.79 4.19
N SER A 98 17.28 3.01 4.73
CA SER A 98 18.06 4.13 4.21
C SER A 98 19.58 3.93 4.30
N SER A 99 20.05 3.06 5.18
CA SER A 99 21.48 2.72 5.28
C SER A 99 21.91 1.57 4.35
N LEU A 100 20.96 0.82 3.80
CA LEU A 100 21.25 -0.41 3.05
C LEU A 100 20.94 -0.28 1.55
N PHE A 101 19.93 0.49 1.20
CA PHE A 101 19.57 0.69 -0.20
C PHE A 101 20.36 1.86 -0.81
N PRO A 102 20.66 1.81 -2.13
CA PRO A 102 21.28 2.93 -2.83
C PRO A 102 20.45 4.22 -2.75
N ASP A 103 21.10 5.37 -2.78
CA ASP A 103 20.46 6.69 -2.64
C ASP A 103 19.33 6.97 -3.64
N GLY A 104 19.44 6.44 -4.86
CA GLY A 104 18.42 6.58 -5.90
C GLY A 104 17.19 5.68 -5.73
N VAL A 105 17.16 4.80 -4.72
CA VAL A 105 16.03 3.92 -4.45
C VAL A 105 15.03 4.65 -3.57
N GLN A 106 13.76 4.66 -4.00
CA GLN A 106 12.65 5.24 -3.22
C GLN A 106 12.22 4.31 -2.10
N LEU A 107 12.05 4.85 -0.92
CA LEU A 107 11.59 4.15 0.27
C LEU A 107 10.19 4.64 0.65
N ASN A 108 9.21 3.77 0.55
CA ASN A 108 7.81 4.12 0.69
C ASN A 108 7.22 3.58 1.98
N ILE A 109 6.19 4.26 2.46
CA ILE A 109 5.25 3.74 3.46
C ILE A 109 3.91 3.50 2.79
N ASN A 110 3.22 2.41 3.14
CA ASN A 110 1.95 2.02 2.52
C ASN A 110 0.89 1.70 3.58
N ASP A 111 -0.38 2.10 3.32
CA ASP A 111 -1.48 1.79 4.22
C ASP A 111 -2.85 1.87 3.52
N TYR A 112 -3.82 1.07 4.00
CA TYR A 112 -5.23 1.22 3.63
C TYR A 112 -5.96 2.24 4.54
N TRP A 113 -5.40 2.53 5.70
CA TRP A 113 -5.95 3.52 6.63
C TRP A 113 -5.53 4.92 6.20
N THR A 114 -6.37 5.59 5.42
CA THR A 114 -6.08 6.92 4.85
C THR A 114 -6.59 8.08 5.72
N GLY A 115 -6.84 7.81 7.00
CA GLY A 115 -7.28 8.81 7.98
C GLY A 115 -6.19 9.82 8.38
N PRO A 116 -6.55 10.79 9.26
CA PRO A 116 -5.60 11.78 9.76
C PRO A 116 -4.39 11.19 10.48
N GLU A 117 -4.58 10.04 11.12
CA GLU A 117 -3.55 9.32 11.88
C GLU A 117 -2.40 8.87 10.98
N TYR A 118 -2.69 8.38 9.79
CA TYR A 118 -1.67 7.97 8.83
C TYR A 118 -0.79 9.14 8.38
N ALA A 119 -1.41 10.23 7.99
CA ALA A 119 -0.66 11.45 7.64
C ALA A 119 0.14 12.00 8.84
N SER A 120 -0.37 11.84 10.07
CA SER A 120 0.34 12.24 11.29
C SER A 120 1.54 11.35 11.57
N GLN A 121 1.42 10.04 11.38
CA GLN A 121 2.52 9.08 11.47
C GLN A 121 3.64 9.44 10.48
N VAL A 122 3.29 9.69 9.22
CA VAL A 122 4.28 10.02 8.19
C VAL A 122 5.03 11.32 8.55
N ARG A 123 4.31 12.37 9.00
CA ARG A 123 4.95 13.61 9.45
C ARG A 123 5.86 13.41 10.66
N ASP A 124 5.46 12.57 11.63
CA ASP A 124 6.30 12.24 12.79
C ASP A 124 7.60 11.56 12.36
N LEU A 125 7.50 10.54 11.50
CA LEU A 125 8.65 9.81 10.97
C LEU A 125 9.62 10.74 10.23
N ILE A 126 9.11 11.61 9.35
CA ILE A 126 9.92 12.60 8.61
C ILE A 126 10.59 13.58 9.59
N LYS A 127 9.85 14.12 10.56
CA LYS A 127 10.38 15.05 11.58
C LYS A 127 11.51 14.42 12.38
N ARG A 128 11.47 13.11 12.58
CA ARG A 128 12.51 12.34 13.29
C ARG A 128 13.67 11.93 12.39
N GLY A 129 13.65 12.30 11.13
CA GLY A 129 14.72 12.06 10.16
C GLY A 129 14.65 10.70 9.47
N ALA A 130 13.48 10.07 9.38
CA ALA A 130 13.26 8.93 8.50
C ALA A 130 13.24 9.39 7.03
N LYS A 131 13.96 8.70 6.15
CA LYS A 131 13.86 8.88 4.71
C LYS A 131 12.59 8.17 4.23
N ILE A 132 11.59 8.95 3.86
CA ILE A 132 10.37 8.47 3.21
C ILE A 132 10.20 9.29 1.94
N ASP A 133 10.15 8.63 0.80
CA ASP A 133 10.10 9.30 -0.51
C ASP A 133 8.68 9.37 -1.08
N VAL A 134 7.82 8.41 -0.72
CA VAL A 134 6.44 8.29 -1.24
C VAL A 134 5.49 7.83 -0.15
N ILE A 135 4.29 8.40 -0.12
CA ILE A 135 3.19 7.90 0.70
C ILE A 135 2.25 7.04 -0.16
N GLY A 136 2.21 5.74 0.15
CA GLY A 136 1.33 4.78 -0.50
C GLY A 136 -0.07 4.77 0.10
N SER A 137 -1.05 4.54 -0.74
CA SER A 137 -2.46 4.42 -0.34
C SER A 137 -3.08 3.23 -1.05
N GLN A 138 -3.61 2.30 -0.28
CA GLN A 138 -4.41 1.20 -0.81
C GLN A 138 -5.85 1.67 -1.06
N MET A 139 -6.45 1.17 -2.12
CA MET A 139 -7.86 1.38 -2.41
C MET A 139 -8.48 0.08 -2.94
N HIS A 140 -9.21 -0.58 -2.09
CA HIS A 140 -9.80 -1.88 -2.38
C HIS A 140 -11.33 -1.84 -2.38
N LEU A 141 -11.94 -2.19 -3.48
CA LEU A 141 -13.37 -2.50 -3.61
C LEU A 141 -13.50 -4.02 -3.71
N PHE A 142 -13.32 -4.71 -2.58
CA PHE A 142 -13.35 -6.18 -2.51
C PHE A 142 -14.76 -6.76 -2.57
N ASP A 143 -15.75 -6.03 -2.03
CA ASP A 143 -17.11 -6.52 -1.93
C ASP A 143 -17.85 -6.39 -3.27
N PRO A 144 -18.29 -7.51 -3.90
CA PRO A 144 -19.11 -7.49 -5.09
C PRO A 144 -20.38 -6.64 -4.94
N GLN A 145 -21.00 -6.62 -3.76
CA GLN A 145 -22.21 -5.83 -3.52
C GLN A 145 -21.91 -4.32 -3.55
N GLN A 146 -20.77 -3.90 -3.05
CA GLN A 146 -20.35 -2.51 -3.14
C GLN A 146 -20.25 -2.04 -4.60
N CYS A 147 -19.71 -2.86 -5.50
CA CYS A 147 -19.65 -2.54 -6.92
C CYS A 147 -21.05 -2.49 -7.57
N LEU A 148 -21.98 -3.34 -7.15
CA LEU A 148 -23.37 -3.27 -7.59
C LEU A 148 -24.07 -1.98 -7.08
N ASP A 149 -23.83 -1.60 -5.86
CA ASP A 149 -24.39 -0.38 -5.27
C ASP A 149 -23.85 0.87 -5.97
N ILE A 150 -22.56 0.91 -6.27
CA ILE A 150 -21.95 1.99 -7.08
C ILE A 150 -22.61 2.04 -8.48
N ALA A 151 -22.81 0.89 -9.12
CA ALA A 151 -23.47 0.82 -10.43
C ALA A 151 -24.94 1.27 -10.37
N ALA A 152 -25.59 1.14 -9.22
CA ALA A 152 -26.94 1.61 -8.96
C ALA A 152 -27.01 3.09 -8.51
N GLY A 153 -25.88 3.79 -8.48
CA GLY A 153 -25.82 5.18 -8.04
C GLY A 153 -25.78 5.36 -6.51
N LYS A 154 -25.55 4.28 -5.75
CA LYS A 154 -25.47 4.31 -4.30
C LYS A 154 -24.02 4.30 -3.86
N HIS A 155 -23.72 4.93 -2.69
CA HIS A 155 -22.39 4.93 -2.07
C HIS A 155 -21.24 5.35 -3.00
N ILE A 156 -21.53 6.19 -3.99
CA ILE A 156 -20.52 6.74 -4.89
C ILE A 156 -19.69 7.77 -4.13
N GLN A 157 -18.39 7.57 -4.10
CA GLN A 157 -17.48 8.62 -3.66
C GLN A 157 -17.47 9.75 -4.68
N SER A 158 -17.81 10.94 -4.23
CA SER A 158 -17.73 12.13 -5.10
C SER A 158 -16.25 12.44 -5.42
N PRO A 159 -15.98 13.13 -6.55
CA PRO A 159 -14.63 13.62 -6.84
C PRO A 159 -14.04 14.45 -5.70
N GLN A 160 -14.85 15.20 -4.96
CA GLN A 160 -14.42 15.99 -3.80
C GLN A 160 -13.95 15.10 -2.65
N GLN A 161 -14.66 14.01 -2.35
CA GLN A 161 -14.25 13.06 -1.32
C GLN A 161 -12.93 12.38 -1.67
N VAL A 162 -12.77 11.91 -2.90
CA VAL A 162 -11.51 11.32 -3.37
C VAL A 162 -10.37 12.34 -3.29
N ARG A 163 -10.57 13.58 -3.78
CA ARG A 163 -9.59 14.66 -3.67
C ARG A 163 -9.21 14.96 -2.22
N SER A 164 -10.19 14.96 -1.31
CA SER A 164 -9.95 15.22 0.11
C SER A 164 -9.00 14.20 0.74
N VAL A 165 -9.14 12.92 0.40
CA VAL A 165 -8.22 11.87 0.87
C VAL A 165 -6.82 12.10 0.30
N ILE A 166 -6.68 12.25 -1.00
CA ILE A 166 -5.38 12.44 -1.65
C ILE A 166 -4.69 13.71 -1.16
N ASN A 167 -5.41 14.84 -1.05
CA ASN A 167 -4.84 16.08 -0.54
C ASN A 167 -4.38 15.97 0.93
N ARG A 168 -5.08 15.19 1.76
CA ARG A 168 -4.65 14.90 3.14
C ARG A 168 -3.31 14.18 3.16
N LEU A 169 -3.13 13.18 2.31
CA LEU A 169 -1.87 12.45 2.19
C LEU A 169 -0.78 13.36 1.62
N ALA A 170 -1.07 14.10 0.56
CA ALA A 170 -0.14 15.05 -0.04
C ALA A 170 0.30 16.20 0.90
N ALA A 171 -0.53 16.53 1.90
CA ALA A 171 -0.16 17.51 2.94
C ALA A 171 0.99 17.05 3.86
N THR A 172 1.50 15.84 3.68
CA THR A 172 2.77 15.38 4.27
C THR A 172 4.00 15.94 3.55
N GLY A 173 3.82 16.53 2.37
CA GLY A 173 4.89 17.00 1.49
C GLY A 173 5.41 15.93 0.53
N LEU A 174 4.84 14.73 0.55
CA LEU A 174 5.24 13.60 -0.29
C LEU A 174 4.29 13.42 -1.50
N PRO A 175 4.81 12.92 -2.63
CA PRO A 175 3.96 12.41 -3.70
C PRO A 175 3.14 11.20 -3.22
N VAL A 176 1.95 11.03 -3.80
CA VAL A 176 1.02 9.96 -3.43
C VAL A 176 1.04 8.86 -4.49
N HIS A 177 1.20 7.62 -4.06
CA HIS A 177 1.07 6.44 -4.91
C HIS A 177 -0.17 5.65 -4.48
N LEU A 178 -1.12 5.44 -5.39
CA LEU A 178 -2.14 4.41 -5.18
C LEU A 178 -1.48 3.06 -5.42
N SER A 179 -0.94 2.51 -4.36
CA SER A 179 -0.02 1.37 -4.37
C SER A 179 -0.71 0.03 -4.60
N GLU A 180 -1.97 -0.05 -4.21
CA GLU A 180 -2.77 -1.27 -4.30
C GLU A 180 -4.21 -0.94 -4.66
N ILE A 181 -4.59 -1.23 -5.89
CA ILE A 181 -5.97 -1.02 -6.36
C ILE A 181 -6.63 -2.35 -6.64
N THR A 182 -7.78 -2.56 -6.02
CA THR A 182 -8.68 -3.67 -6.33
C THR A 182 -10.05 -3.12 -6.67
N ILE A 183 -10.58 -3.49 -7.82
CA ILE A 183 -11.98 -3.21 -8.21
C ILE A 183 -12.59 -4.53 -8.67
N THR A 184 -13.47 -5.08 -7.86
CA THR A 184 -14.08 -6.37 -8.10
C THR A 184 -15.14 -6.30 -9.19
N SER A 185 -15.16 -7.31 -10.05
CA SER A 185 -16.33 -7.60 -10.89
C SER A 185 -17.40 -8.28 -10.03
N PRO A 186 -18.64 -7.78 -9.96
CA PRO A 186 -19.70 -8.38 -9.14
C PRO A 186 -19.96 -9.85 -9.44
N ASN A 187 -19.70 -10.25 -10.67
CA ASN A 187 -19.71 -11.62 -11.16
C ASN A 187 -18.88 -11.69 -12.45
N ASN A 188 -18.56 -12.90 -12.92
CA ASN A 188 -17.70 -13.07 -14.09
C ASN A 188 -18.46 -13.06 -15.44
N ASN A 189 -19.70 -12.60 -15.47
CA ASN A 189 -20.44 -12.43 -16.72
C ASN A 189 -20.17 -11.06 -17.39
N LYS A 190 -20.62 -10.88 -18.60
CA LYS A 190 -20.43 -9.63 -19.38
C LYS A 190 -20.89 -8.37 -18.64
N ARG A 191 -21.99 -8.45 -17.88
CA ARG A 191 -22.52 -7.31 -17.10
C ARG A 191 -21.59 -6.95 -15.93
N GLY A 192 -21.14 -7.96 -15.16
CA GLY A 192 -20.23 -7.74 -14.05
C GLY A 192 -18.90 -7.17 -14.52
N GLN A 193 -18.33 -7.72 -15.58
CA GLN A 193 -17.10 -7.16 -16.18
C GLN A 193 -17.28 -5.73 -16.69
N LYS A 194 -18.49 -5.40 -17.22
CA LYS A 194 -18.79 -4.02 -17.62
C LYS A 194 -18.84 -3.06 -16.45
N ILE A 195 -19.43 -3.48 -15.32
CA ILE A 195 -19.45 -2.69 -14.08
C ILE A 195 -18.02 -2.42 -13.60
N GLN A 196 -17.19 -3.47 -13.49
CA GLN A 196 -15.78 -3.33 -13.15
C GLN A 196 -15.07 -2.33 -14.07
N ALA A 197 -15.24 -2.46 -15.39
CA ALA A 197 -14.59 -1.60 -16.37
C ALA A 197 -14.99 -0.13 -16.25
N VAL A 198 -16.28 0.15 -16.02
CA VAL A 198 -16.78 1.52 -15.89
C VAL A 198 -16.26 2.18 -14.61
N ILE A 199 -16.29 1.46 -13.47
CA ILE A 199 -15.76 1.95 -12.21
C ILE A 199 -14.25 2.21 -12.36
N THR A 200 -13.51 1.25 -12.89
CA THR A 200 -12.08 1.35 -13.15
C THR A 200 -11.75 2.58 -13.99
N ARG A 201 -12.39 2.73 -15.12
CA ARG A 201 -12.13 3.86 -16.01
C ARG A 201 -12.36 5.20 -15.35
N ASN A 202 -13.47 5.36 -14.62
CA ASN A 202 -13.83 6.61 -13.99
C ASN A 202 -12.88 6.97 -12.84
N LEU A 203 -12.53 6.01 -12.00
CA LEU A 203 -11.59 6.22 -10.90
C LEU A 203 -10.18 6.52 -11.41
N TYR A 204 -9.66 5.78 -12.38
CA TYR A 204 -8.35 6.04 -12.95
C TYR A 204 -8.25 7.44 -13.59
N ARG A 205 -9.28 7.88 -14.30
CA ARG A 205 -9.32 9.26 -14.84
C ARG A 205 -9.30 10.31 -13.74
N LEU A 206 -10.03 10.08 -12.65
CA LEU A 206 -10.03 11.00 -11.52
C LEU A 206 -8.66 11.02 -10.84
N TRP A 207 -8.11 9.87 -10.50
CA TRP A 207 -6.81 9.79 -9.83
C TRP A 207 -5.68 10.36 -10.65
N PHE A 208 -5.61 10.03 -11.93
CA PHE A 208 -4.60 10.56 -12.84
C PHE A 208 -4.68 12.08 -13.01
N SER A 209 -5.86 12.68 -12.80
CA SER A 209 -6.04 14.14 -12.86
C SER A 209 -5.55 14.89 -11.62
N LEU A 210 -5.10 14.20 -10.57
CA LEU A 210 -4.69 14.82 -9.32
C LEU A 210 -3.18 15.05 -9.33
N GLU A 211 -2.78 16.31 -9.12
CA GLU A 211 -1.37 16.73 -9.19
C GLU A 211 -0.41 15.94 -8.28
N PRO A 212 -0.76 15.57 -7.02
CA PRO A 212 0.13 14.82 -6.17
C PRO A 212 0.33 13.35 -6.58
N MET A 213 -0.46 12.86 -7.54
CA MET A 213 -0.46 11.44 -7.93
C MET A 213 0.77 11.09 -8.76
N MET A 214 1.64 10.23 -8.22
CA MET A 214 2.82 9.77 -8.93
C MET A 214 2.65 8.40 -9.61
N GLY A 215 1.71 7.58 -9.14
CA GLY A 215 1.51 6.24 -9.67
C GLY A 215 0.21 5.60 -9.21
N ILE A 216 -0.26 4.62 -10.01
CA ILE A 216 -1.45 3.83 -9.72
C ILE A 216 -1.14 2.39 -10.09
N THR A 217 -1.16 1.48 -9.10
CA THR A 217 -0.81 0.07 -9.27
C THR A 217 -2.03 -0.82 -9.01
N TRP A 218 -2.35 -1.69 -9.96
CA TRP A 218 -3.36 -2.72 -9.75
C TRP A 218 -2.80 -3.86 -8.92
N TRP A 219 -3.55 -4.30 -7.88
CA TRP A 219 -3.06 -5.26 -6.90
C TRP A 219 -2.90 -6.67 -7.48
N ASN A 220 -3.96 -7.26 -8.00
CA ASN A 220 -3.94 -8.61 -8.54
C ASN A 220 -4.34 -8.63 -10.03
N VAL A 221 -3.46 -9.12 -10.87
CA VAL A 221 -3.64 -9.08 -12.32
C VAL A 221 -4.58 -10.18 -12.83
N VAL A 222 -4.59 -11.34 -12.18
CA VAL A 222 -5.33 -12.54 -12.61
C VAL A 222 -6.41 -12.91 -11.60
N ASP A 223 -7.60 -13.25 -12.07
CA ASP A 223 -8.70 -13.70 -11.22
C ASP A 223 -8.28 -14.90 -10.35
N GLY A 224 -8.56 -14.81 -9.04
CA GLY A 224 -8.23 -15.84 -8.07
C GLY A 224 -6.78 -15.81 -7.57
N CYS A 225 -6.01 -14.77 -7.90
CA CYS A 225 -4.67 -14.52 -7.36
C CYS A 225 -4.66 -13.34 -6.37
N GLY A 226 -5.80 -12.93 -5.87
CA GLY A 226 -5.96 -11.87 -4.86
C GLY A 226 -5.68 -12.35 -3.43
N ALA A 227 -6.04 -11.51 -2.46
CA ALA A 227 -5.93 -11.84 -1.06
C ALA A 227 -6.81 -13.05 -0.68
N VAL A 228 -6.46 -13.74 0.40
CA VAL A 228 -7.17 -14.96 0.87
C VAL A 228 -8.66 -14.68 1.12
N ASP A 229 -8.98 -13.48 1.57
CA ASP A 229 -10.36 -13.05 1.89
C ASP A 229 -11.11 -12.45 0.69
N GLU A 230 -10.47 -12.40 -0.48
CA GLU A 230 -11.07 -11.83 -1.67
C GLU A 230 -12.03 -12.83 -2.32
N THR A 231 -13.33 -12.61 -2.14
CA THR A 231 -14.39 -13.47 -2.68
C THR A 231 -14.76 -13.16 -4.13
N GLY A 232 -14.23 -12.07 -4.67
CA GLY A 232 -14.58 -11.55 -5.98
C GLY A 232 -13.65 -12.00 -7.10
N VAL A 233 -13.99 -11.56 -8.29
CA VAL A 233 -13.18 -11.72 -9.52
C VAL A 233 -12.61 -10.37 -9.91
N SER A 234 -11.51 -9.99 -9.27
CA SER A 234 -10.92 -8.65 -9.31
C SER A 234 -9.76 -8.51 -10.29
N GLY A 235 -9.31 -9.59 -10.90
CA GLY A 235 -8.25 -9.55 -11.91
C GLY A 235 -8.61 -8.70 -13.14
N LEU A 236 -7.58 -8.27 -13.86
CA LEU A 236 -7.69 -7.70 -15.21
C LEU A 236 -7.79 -8.79 -16.26
N PHE A 237 -7.35 -9.99 -15.92
CA PHE A 237 -7.41 -11.20 -16.73
C PHE A 237 -8.22 -12.29 -16.01
N THR A 238 -8.90 -13.13 -16.78
CA THR A 238 -9.49 -14.35 -16.24
C THR A 238 -8.40 -15.35 -15.82
N LYS A 239 -8.78 -16.44 -15.13
CA LYS A 239 -7.84 -17.54 -14.80
C LYS A 239 -7.17 -18.15 -16.03
N ASP A 240 -7.84 -18.10 -17.19
CA ASP A 240 -7.32 -18.58 -18.47
C ASP A 240 -6.54 -17.49 -19.23
N MET A 241 -6.13 -16.42 -18.55
CA MET A 241 -5.36 -15.31 -19.12
C MET A 241 -6.08 -14.55 -20.24
N ILE A 242 -7.43 -14.58 -20.26
CA ILE A 242 -8.24 -13.82 -21.22
C ILE A 242 -8.44 -12.40 -20.67
N PRO A 243 -8.09 -11.34 -21.45
CA PRO A 243 -8.29 -9.95 -21.02
C PRO A 243 -9.76 -9.64 -20.76
N LYS A 244 -10.04 -9.02 -19.60
CA LYS A 244 -11.38 -8.58 -19.22
C LYS A 244 -11.66 -7.16 -19.73
N GLN A 245 -12.91 -6.71 -19.65
CA GLN A 245 -13.29 -5.35 -20.08
C GLN A 245 -12.53 -4.25 -19.33
N ALA A 246 -12.17 -4.48 -18.06
CA ALA A 246 -11.38 -3.53 -17.29
C ALA A 246 -9.95 -3.37 -17.85
N TYR A 247 -9.31 -4.47 -18.30
CA TYR A 247 -8.04 -4.38 -19.02
C TYR A 247 -8.15 -3.50 -20.26
N HIS A 248 -9.15 -3.74 -21.08
CA HIS A 248 -9.35 -2.94 -22.31
C HIS A 248 -9.61 -1.46 -21.98
N ALA A 249 -10.37 -1.17 -20.92
CA ALA A 249 -10.60 0.19 -20.46
C ALA A 249 -9.29 0.90 -20.03
N LEU A 250 -8.43 0.22 -19.30
CA LEU A 250 -7.11 0.75 -18.91
C LEU A 250 -6.17 0.90 -20.11
N ASN A 251 -6.15 -0.10 -21.00
CA ASN A 251 -5.35 -0.04 -22.23
C ASN A 251 -5.74 1.18 -23.09
N GLU A 252 -7.05 1.44 -23.24
CA GLU A 252 -7.53 2.62 -23.98
C GLU A 252 -7.08 3.93 -23.32
N LEU A 253 -7.23 4.05 -21.99
CA LEU A 253 -6.78 5.22 -21.24
C LEU A 253 -5.27 5.45 -21.40
N ILE A 254 -4.46 4.42 -21.10
CA ILE A 254 -3.01 4.56 -20.92
C ILE A 254 -2.30 4.65 -22.27
N ASN A 255 -2.71 3.81 -23.23
CA ASN A 255 -2.00 3.68 -24.49
C ASN A 255 -2.55 4.53 -25.64
N HIS A 256 -3.76 5.10 -25.47
CA HIS A 256 -4.39 5.90 -26.51
C HIS A 256 -4.78 7.30 -26.02
N GLU A 257 -5.65 7.43 -25.01
CA GLU A 257 -6.19 8.73 -24.59
C GLU A 257 -5.13 9.60 -23.89
N TRP A 258 -4.27 9.03 -23.05
CA TRP A 258 -3.27 9.78 -22.29
C TRP A 258 -1.95 9.97 -23.02
N LYS A 259 -1.78 9.39 -24.20
CA LYS A 259 -0.61 9.68 -25.04
C LYS A 259 -0.77 10.98 -25.75
N THR A 260 0.02 11.98 -25.35
CA THR A 260 0.15 13.23 -26.08
C THR A 260 0.83 12.98 -27.40
N LYS A 261 0.17 13.36 -28.50
CA LYS A 261 0.74 13.39 -29.85
C LYS A 261 0.73 14.84 -30.34
N GLY A 262 1.86 15.31 -30.82
CA GLY A 262 1.97 16.66 -31.34
C GLY A 262 3.17 16.80 -32.28
N VAL A 263 3.10 17.76 -33.21
CA VAL A 263 4.21 18.20 -34.03
C VAL A 263 4.65 19.56 -33.48
N ILE A 264 5.85 19.62 -32.95
CA ILE A 264 6.46 20.87 -32.50
C ILE A 264 7.26 21.41 -33.70
N LYS A 265 6.87 22.57 -34.22
CA LYS A 265 7.72 23.34 -35.12
C LYS A 265 8.67 24.15 -34.24
N VAL A 266 9.93 23.85 -34.32
CA VAL A 266 10.98 24.66 -33.70
C VAL A 266 11.39 25.71 -34.72
N ASP A 267 11.09 26.98 -34.45
CA ASP A 267 11.67 28.08 -35.22
C ASP A 267 13.19 28.08 -34.99
N SER A 268 13.95 28.17 -36.07
CA SER A 268 15.41 28.25 -35.97
C SER A 268 15.75 29.37 -35.01
N CYS A 269 16.37 29.07 -33.89
CA CYS A 269 16.94 30.07 -33.01
C CYS A 269 17.84 30.98 -33.84
N ARG A 270 17.48 32.25 -33.93
CA ARG A 270 18.47 33.25 -34.37
C ARG A 270 19.58 33.21 -33.30
N GLN A 271 20.77 32.92 -33.74
CA GLN A 271 22.02 33.11 -32.99
C GLN A 271 22.18 34.55 -32.53
#